data_32e37dde69c9da4a90520690bb1ef9cb
#
_entry.id   32e37dde69c9da4a90520690bb1ef9cb
#
_cell.length_a   1.000
_cell.length_b   1.000
_cell.length_c   1.000
_cell.angle_alpha   90.00
_cell.angle_beta   90.00
_cell.angle_gamma   90.00
#
_symmetry.space_group_name_H-M   'P 1'
#
loop_
_entity.id
_entity.type
_entity.pdbx_description
1 polymer ?
#
loop_
_entity_poly.entity_id
_entity_poly.type
_entity_poly.pdbx_seq_one_letter_code
_entity_poly.pdbx_strand_id
1 'polypeptide(L)'
;MASKSEVPDIVFTYDSGTFNRYAEQGGLTDLTELLDQHAPNLKKFLGEETLAYGQYDGRQFAIPGKRLVLGKYAGYVRQDWLDKLNMPVPQTTEELHSTLKAFKEQDPGNTGGKAIPFGMSLAPAQYDPLIWSFIQPLTEEQRYTLTQQLGSSDYPTLLPGFKDAMKFLNNLYNEGLISKDFGLDKDKKQLWQDVQNGNVGFYTDDAGEMYFPYNGTYENLQKNVPGAVMTPVDAFTDSEGKHSKPAYAPNAMYVMIPKSSENVEAALKYLDWMASDSNLFDIQFGIENENYVMKDGVPVVKSDATDEAKNRLYNFGDLAIIVNGKFAGDDAKNEAAYIAQTMDIYQEDMRKSVEISNVDNIQQVRFGHPIESEAKYGTTLADKYQEIIVKTAMVKPDQFDATFDSMLKDYMASGGQAILDERTAAYKAMKGQ
;
A
#
# COMPACT_ATOMS: atom_id res chain seq x y z
N MET A 1 -26.06 -7.73 -4.80
CA MET A 1 -26.20 -6.66 -5.80
C MET A 1 -27.58 -6.05 -5.69
N ALA A 2 -27.68 -4.73 -5.78
CA ALA A 2 -28.92 -4.00 -5.68
C ALA A 2 -29.93 -4.41 -6.77
N SER A 3 -31.18 -4.05 -6.56
CA SER A 3 -32.29 -4.33 -7.47
C SER A 3 -31.94 -3.93 -8.92
N LYS A 4 -32.49 -4.65 -9.90
CA LYS A 4 -32.24 -4.51 -11.35
C LYS A 4 -32.32 -3.08 -11.95
N SER A 5 -32.73 -2.08 -11.19
CA SER A 5 -32.96 -0.72 -11.68
C SER A 5 -31.81 0.27 -11.45
N GLU A 6 -30.70 -0.15 -10.80
CA GLU A 6 -29.62 0.78 -10.40
C GLU A 6 -28.21 0.16 -10.44
N VAL A 7 -27.96 -0.82 -11.30
CA VAL A 7 -26.61 -1.38 -11.46
C VAL A 7 -25.81 -0.46 -12.38
N PRO A 8 -24.69 0.12 -11.94
CA PRO A 8 -23.85 0.95 -12.80
C PRO A 8 -23.21 0.11 -13.92
N ASP A 9 -22.91 0.72 -15.06
CA ASP A 9 -22.27 0.05 -16.20
C ASP A 9 -20.79 -0.24 -15.95
N ILE A 10 -20.14 0.55 -15.09
CA ILE A 10 -18.74 0.38 -14.70
C ILE A 10 -18.67 0.33 -13.18
N VAL A 11 -18.00 -0.69 -12.66
CA VAL A 11 -17.67 -0.83 -11.24
C VAL A 11 -16.20 -1.16 -11.09
N PHE A 12 -15.58 -0.82 -9.96
CA PHE A 12 -14.22 -1.24 -9.70
C PHE A 12 -13.99 -1.65 -8.25
N THR A 13 -12.92 -2.41 -8.03
CA THR A 13 -12.42 -2.78 -6.71
C THR A 13 -10.91 -2.91 -6.74
N TYR A 14 -10.26 -2.69 -5.61
CA TYR A 14 -8.84 -3.04 -5.44
C TYR A 14 -8.64 -4.48 -4.96
N ASP A 15 -9.72 -5.14 -4.54
CA ASP A 15 -9.69 -6.49 -3.96
C ASP A 15 -9.80 -7.57 -5.05
N SER A 16 -8.72 -8.34 -5.24
CA SER A 16 -8.67 -9.43 -6.21
C SER A 16 -9.65 -10.56 -5.88
N GLY A 17 -9.91 -10.83 -4.59
CA GLY A 17 -10.86 -11.84 -4.15
C GLY A 17 -12.30 -11.48 -4.55
N THR A 18 -12.65 -10.21 -4.48
CA THR A 18 -13.96 -9.72 -4.97
C THR A 18 -14.08 -9.87 -6.48
N PHE A 19 -13.04 -9.48 -7.24
CA PHE A 19 -13.01 -9.69 -8.70
C PHE A 19 -13.20 -11.18 -9.06
N ASN A 20 -12.36 -12.07 -8.50
CA ASN A 20 -12.40 -13.50 -8.78
C ASN A 20 -13.78 -14.10 -8.48
N ARG A 21 -14.36 -13.77 -7.34
CA ARG A 21 -15.69 -14.25 -6.93
C ARG A 21 -16.79 -13.81 -7.90
N TYR A 22 -16.77 -12.58 -8.40
CA TYR A 22 -17.76 -12.14 -9.38
C TYR A 22 -17.55 -12.77 -10.75
N ALA A 23 -16.31 -13.01 -11.18
CA ALA A 23 -16.00 -13.70 -12.40
C ALA A 23 -16.49 -15.17 -12.33
N GLU A 24 -16.16 -15.89 -11.25
CA GLU A 24 -16.59 -17.27 -10.98
C GLU A 24 -18.12 -17.40 -11.00
N GLN A 25 -18.82 -16.48 -10.35
CA GLN A 25 -20.29 -16.50 -10.27
C GLN A 25 -20.97 -16.07 -11.59
N GLY A 26 -20.20 -15.74 -12.63
CA GLY A 26 -20.75 -15.29 -13.92
C GLY A 26 -21.45 -13.92 -13.84
N GLY A 27 -21.09 -13.09 -12.87
CA GLY A 27 -21.64 -11.76 -12.67
C GLY A 27 -21.01 -10.66 -13.54
N LEU A 28 -19.96 -10.99 -14.30
CA LEU A 28 -19.21 -10.05 -15.13
C LEU A 28 -19.38 -10.35 -16.62
N THR A 29 -19.23 -9.32 -17.43
CA THR A 29 -19.17 -9.43 -18.89
C THR A 29 -17.81 -9.97 -19.31
N ASP A 30 -17.81 -10.93 -20.23
CA ASP A 30 -16.59 -11.39 -20.89
C ASP A 30 -16.13 -10.34 -21.91
N LEU A 31 -14.93 -9.82 -21.69
CA LEU A 31 -14.34 -8.76 -22.49
C LEU A 31 -13.29 -9.28 -23.51
N THR A 32 -13.08 -10.59 -23.58
CA THR A 32 -11.97 -11.21 -24.33
C THR A 32 -11.93 -10.74 -25.79
N GLU A 33 -13.04 -10.78 -26.51
CA GLU A 33 -13.11 -10.32 -27.89
C GLU A 33 -13.46 -8.83 -28.00
N LEU A 34 -14.16 -8.30 -27.00
CA LEU A 34 -14.69 -6.94 -27.02
C LEU A 34 -13.60 -5.87 -26.89
N LEU A 35 -12.48 -6.17 -26.20
CA LEU A 35 -11.35 -5.26 -26.08
C LEU A 35 -10.73 -4.96 -27.43
N ASP A 36 -10.55 -5.96 -28.29
CA ASP A 36 -10.00 -5.77 -29.63
C ASP A 36 -10.93 -4.94 -30.53
N GLN A 37 -12.24 -5.11 -30.35
CA GLN A 37 -13.24 -4.45 -31.17
C GLN A 37 -13.50 -2.98 -30.75
N HIS A 38 -13.48 -2.70 -29.46
CA HIS A 38 -13.98 -1.44 -28.90
C HIS A 38 -12.97 -0.64 -28.08
N ALA A 39 -11.79 -1.22 -27.74
CA ALA A 39 -10.85 -0.59 -26.83
C ALA A 39 -9.35 -0.80 -27.21
N PRO A 40 -8.94 -0.51 -28.46
CA PRO A 40 -7.57 -0.75 -28.94
C PRO A 40 -6.52 0.14 -28.26
N ASN A 41 -6.85 1.41 -27.91
CA ASN A 41 -5.95 2.30 -27.18
C ASN A 41 -5.71 1.81 -25.75
N LEU A 42 -6.78 1.38 -25.10
CA LEU A 42 -6.73 0.81 -23.74
C LEU A 42 -5.87 -0.46 -23.71
N LYS A 43 -6.06 -1.36 -24.67
CA LYS A 43 -5.27 -2.58 -24.80
C LYS A 43 -3.78 -2.26 -25.00
N LYS A 44 -3.47 -1.29 -25.86
CA LYS A 44 -2.10 -0.81 -26.11
C LYS A 44 -1.48 -0.19 -24.84
N PHE A 45 -2.23 0.64 -24.13
CA PHE A 45 -1.78 1.32 -22.90
C PHE A 45 -1.45 0.34 -21.80
N LEU A 46 -2.33 -0.62 -21.55
CA LEU A 46 -2.16 -1.61 -20.47
C LEU A 46 -1.08 -2.63 -20.78
N GLY A 47 -1.02 -3.12 -22.01
CA GLY A 47 -0.17 -4.23 -22.41
C GLY A 47 -0.66 -5.58 -21.91
N GLU A 48 -0.11 -6.67 -22.46
CA GLU A 48 -0.54 -8.04 -22.15
C GLU A 48 -0.25 -8.41 -20.69
N GLU A 49 0.89 -7.97 -20.15
CA GLU A 49 1.28 -8.26 -18.77
C GLU A 49 0.27 -7.69 -17.77
N THR A 50 -0.12 -6.42 -17.90
CA THR A 50 -1.12 -5.80 -17.03
C THR A 50 -2.49 -6.44 -17.22
N LEU A 51 -2.91 -6.66 -18.49
CA LEU A 51 -4.20 -7.28 -18.81
C LEU A 51 -4.37 -8.68 -18.20
N ALA A 52 -3.28 -9.44 -18.10
CA ALA A 52 -3.30 -10.76 -17.48
C ALA A 52 -3.83 -10.78 -16.05
N TYR A 53 -3.72 -9.65 -15.31
CA TYR A 53 -4.31 -9.53 -13.97
C TYR A 53 -5.84 -9.49 -13.96
N GLY A 54 -6.47 -9.10 -15.06
CA GLY A 54 -7.93 -9.08 -15.23
C GLY A 54 -8.53 -10.36 -15.79
N GLN A 55 -7.73 -11.43 -15.91
CA GLN A 55 -8.18 -12.71 -16.42
C GLN A 55 -8.65 -13.64 -15.30
N TYR A 56 -9.70 -14.37 -15.58
CA TYR A 56 -10.18 -15.48 -14.80
C TYR A 56 -10.43 -16.65 -15.74
N ASP A 57 -9.83 -17.81 -15.46
CA ASP A 57 -9.92 -19.02 -16.27
C ASP A 57 -9.60 -18.79 -17.78
N GLY A 58 -8.53 -18.01 -18.03
CA GLY A 58 -8.04 -17.69 -19.37
C GLY A 58 -8.88 -16.68 -20.16
N ARG A 59 -9.94 -16.12 -19.59
CA ARG A 59 -10.84 -15.14 -20.21
C ARG A 59 -10.73 -13.79 -19.50
N GLN A 60 -10.87 -12.70 -20.25
CA GLN A 60 -10.78 -11.34 -19.70
C GLN A 60 -12.12 -10.90 -19.11
N PHE A 61 -12.18 -10.66 -17.79
CA PHE A 61 -13.37 -10.21 -17.08
C PHE A 61 -13.21 -8.86 -16.36
N ALA A 62 -11.99 -8.37 -16.27
CA ALA A 62 -11.73 -7.01 -15.76
C ALA A 62 -10.65 -6.32 -16.58
N ILE A 63 -10.68 -4.99 -16.54
CA ILE A 63 -9.65 -4.10 -17.04
C ILE A 63 -8.83 -3.67 -15.82
N PRO A 64 -7.61 -4.21 -15.64
CA PRO A 64 -6.79 -3.82 -14.50
C PRO A 64 -6.20 -2.43 -14.74
N GLY A 65 -6.36 -1.53 -13.78
CA GLY A 65 -5.67 -0.24 -13.80
C GLY A 65 -4.16 -0.46 -13.70
N LYS A 66 -3.38 0.21 -14.56
CA LYS A 66 -1.91 0.11 -14.55
C LYS A 66 -1.34 0.86 -13.36
N ARG A 67 -0.47 0.22 -12.58
CA ARG A 67 0.25 0.87 -11.49
C ARG A 67 1.62 1.33 -11.97
N LEU A 68 1.94 2.59 -11.73
CA LEU A 68 3.18 3.21 -12.20
C LEU A 68 4.27 3.29 -11.13
N VAL A 69 3.91 3.25 -9.85
CA VAL A 69 4.84 3.24 -8.72
C VAL A 69 4.58 1.98 -7.90
N LEU A 70 5.56 1.08 -7.87
CA LEU A 70 5.43 -0.24 -7.21
C LEU A 70 5.93 -0.22 -5.77
N GLY A 71 6.80 0.69 -5.41
CA GLY A 71 7.27 0.87 -4.04
C GLY A 71 6.12 1.23 -3.11
N LYS A 72 6.05 0.55 -1.95
CA LYS A 72 4.86 0.62 -1.11
C LYS A 72 5.09 1.51 0.11
N TYR A 73 6.11 1.25 0.90
CA TYR A 73 6.27 1.86 2.22
C TYR A 73 7.59 2.58 2.41
N ALA A 74 7.58 3.60 3.26
CA ALA A 74 8.75 4.24 3.85
C ALA A 74 8.51 4.51 5.35
N GLY A 75 9.59 4.61 6.11
CA GLY A 75 9.58 5.12 7.47
C GLY A 75 9.84 6.62 7.48
N TYR A 76 9.46 7.28 8.57
CA TYR A 76 9.69 8.71 8.79
C TYR A 76 10.11 8.94 10.22
N VAL A 77 11.26 9.59 10.41
CA VAL A 77 11.82 9.88 11.73
C VAL A 77 11.99 11.39 11.97
N ARG A 78 11.72 11.84 13.17
CA ARG A 78 11.95 13.23 13.60
C ARG A 78 13.45 13.52 13.63
N GLN A 79 13.97 14.07 12.54
CA GLN A 79 15.38 14.45 12.42
C GLN A 79 15.79 15.47 13.48
N ASP A 80 14.95 16.47 13.73
CA ASP A 80 15.20 17.48 14.75
C ASP A 80 15.26 16.89 16.18
N TRP A 81 14.63 15.74 16.43
CA TRP A 81 14.78 15.00 17.68
C TRP A 81 16.12 14.27 17.75
N LEU A 82 16.51 13.60 16.65
CA LEU A 82 17.81 12.95 16.54
C LEU A 82 18.94 13.95 16.72
N ASP A 83 18.87 15.11 16.07
CA ASP A 83 19.87 16.17 16.14
C ASP A 83 20.05 16.69 17.57
N LYS A 84 18.95 16.92 18.30
CA LYS A 84 18.99 17.32 19.72
C LYS A 84 19.67 16.30 20.63
N LEU A 85 19.49 15.01 20.29
CA LEU A 85 20.07 13.89 21.05
C LEU A 85 21.46 13.49 20.56
N ASN A 86 21.97 14.11 19.49
CA ASN A 86 23.20 13.73 18.80
C ASN A 86 23.19 12.24 18.39
N MET A 87 22.06 11.74 17.93
CA MET A 87 21.87 10.36 17.48
C MET A 87 21.85 10.30 15.95
N PRO A 88 22.44 9.25 15.34
CA PRO A 88 22.30 9.03 13.91
C PRO A 88 20.89 8.55 13.55
N VAL A 89 20.54 8.60 12.27
CA VAL A 89 19.35 7.96 11.74
C VAL A 89 19.49 6.43 11.91
N PRO A 90 18.53 5.75 12.55
CA PRO A 90 18.61 4.31 12.77
C PRO A 90 18.56 3.54 11.45
N GLN A 91 19.36 2.47 11.35
CA GLN A 91 19.45 1.60 10.16
C GLN A 91 19.00 0.17 10.47
N THR A 92 18.99 -0.23 11.73
CA THR A 92 18.60 -1.57 12.18
C THR A 92 17.44 -1.50 13.18
N THR A 93 16.78 -2.62 13.39
CA THR A 93 15.71 -2.75 14.39
C THR A 93 16.21 -2.47 15.81
N GLU A 94 17.45 -2.85 16.13
CA GLU A 94 18.08 -2.57 17.42
C GLU A 94 18.42 -1.08 17.60
N GLU A 95 18.89 -0.44 16.54
CA GLU A 95 19.13 1.02 16.55
C GLU A 95 17.80 1.79 16.66
N LEU A 96 16.75 1.32 15.95
CA LEU A 96 15.40 1.88 16.11
C LEU A 96 14.93 1.76 17.56
N HIS A 97 15.02 0.57 18.16
CA HIS A 97 14.60 0.36 19.54
C HIS A 97 15.32 1.33 20.50
N SER A 98 16.65 1.47 20.33
CA SER A 98 17.46 2.40 21.12
C SER A 98 17.04 3.86 20.94
N THR A 99 16.73 4.24 19.71
CA THR A 99 16.24 5.58 19.34
C THR A 99 14.88 5.86 19.98
N LEU A 100 13.94 4.91 19.89
CA LEU A 100 12.62 5.06 20.50
C LEU A 100 12.67 5.18 22.02
N LYS A 101 13.59 4.46 22.68
CA LYS A 101 13.83 4.62 24.12
C LYS A 101 14.34 6.02 24.45
N ALA A 102 15.32 6.51 23.69
CA ALA A 102 15.84 7.87 23.89
C ALA A 102 14.76 8.94 23.68
N PHE A 103 13.87 8.77 22.69
CA PHE A 103 12.74 9.67 22.47
C PHE A 103 11.77 9.70 23.66
N LYS A 104 11.49 8.54 24.25
CA LYS A 104 10.64 8.43 25.43
C LYS A 104 11.27 9.05 26.66
N GLU A 105 12.53 8.72 26.94
CA GLU A 105 13.22 9.06 28.19
C GLU A 105 13.62 10.55 28.25
N GLN A 106 13.96 11.12 27.10
CA GLN A 106 14.53 12.48 27.04
C GLN A 106 13.56 13.53 26.50
N ASP A 107 12.41 13.13 25.95
CA ASP A 107 11.38 14.03 25.38
C ASP A 107 11.96 15.19 24.54
N PRO A 108 12.76 14.92 23.49
CA PRO A 108 13.42 15.95 22.70
C PRO A 108 12.43 16.88 21.97
N GLY A 109 11.18 16.45 21.83
CA GLY A 109 10.06 17.24 21.32
C GLY A 109 9.53 18.28 22.29
N ASN A 110 9.90 18.22 23.57
CA ASN A 110 9.29 18.99 24.66
C ASN A 110 7.77 18.86 24.68
N THR A 111 7.29 17.65 24.49
CA THR A 111 5.86 17.33 24.36
C THR A 111 5.10 17.38 25.69
N GLY A 112 5.84 17.59 26.80
CA GLY A 112 5.28 17.58 28.14
C GLY A 112 4.84 16.17 28.59
N GLY A 113 5.57 15.15 28.16
CA GLY A 113 5.30 13.75 28.46
C GLY A 113 4.27 13.10 27.54
N LYS A 114 3.92 13.73 26.42
CA LYS A 114 3.01 13.19 25.38
C LYS A 114 3.77 12.57 24.21
N ALA A 115 5.10 12.43 24.31
CA ALA A 115 5.89 11.80 23.26
C ALA A 115 5.38 10.38 22.97
N ILE A 116 5.14 10.12 21.70
CA ILE A 116 4.83 8.81 21.15
C ILE A 116 6.05 8.40 20.33
N PRO A 117 6.97 7.59 20.89
CA PRO A 117 8.20 7.25 20.20
C PRO A 117 7.95 6.62 18.82
N PHE A 118 7.05 5.62 18.76
CA PHE A 118 6.56 5.02 17.54
C PHE A 118 5.05 5.20 17.42
N GLY A 119 4.63 6.07 16.51
CA GLY A 119 3.23 6.25 16.15
C GLY A 119 2.75 5.07 15.30
N MET A 120 1.72 4.39 15.75
CA MET A 120 1.17 3.20 15.09
C MET A 120 -0.35 3.23 15.08
N SER A 121 -0.96 2.67 14.06
CA SER A 121 -2.40 2.42 13.92
C SER A 121 -2.63 0.98 13.46
N LEU A 122 -3.87 0.56 13.21
CA LEU A 122 -4.19 -0.74 12.60
C LEU A 122 -4.14 -0.77 11.08
N ALA A 123 -3.73 0.31 10.42
CA ALA A 123 -3.49 0.27 8.98
C ALA A 123 -2.17 -0.46 8.69
N PRO A 124 -2.12 -1.40 7.72
CA PRO A 124 -0.92 -2.17 7.41
C PRO A 124 0.34 -1.33 7.19
N ALA A 125 0.20 -0.17 6.58
CA ALA A 125 1.31 0.76 6.33
C ALA A 125 2.09 1.15 7.61
N GLN A 126 1.48 1.04 8.79
CA GLN A 126 2.10 1.43 10.05
C GLN A 126 2.90 0.32 10.74
N TYR A 127 2.70 -0.93 10.37
CA TYR A 127 3.39 -2.05 11.02
C TYR A 127 4.04 -3.03 10.03
N ASP A 128 3.53 -3.17 8.81
CA ASP A 128 4.08 -4.08 7.81
C ASP A 128 5.57 -3.84 7.52
N PRO A 129 6.06 -2.58 7.34
CA PRO A 129 7.48 -2.35 7.09
C PRO A 129 8.37 -2.94 8.18
N LEU A 130 7.96 -2.81 9.44
CA LEU A 130 8.69 -3.38 10.56
C LEU A 130 8.57 -4.91 10.60
N ILE A 131 7.38 -5.47 10.38
CA ILE A 131 7.18 -6.92 10.36
C ILE A 131 8.05 -7.56 9.27
N TRP A 132 8.00 -7.00 8.06
CA TRP A 132 8.76 -7.52 6.92
C TRP A 132 10.28 -7.42 7.12
N SER A 133 10.79 -6.50 7.96
CA SER A 133 12.21 -6.43 8.31
C SER A 133 12.72 -7.68 9.06
N PHE A 134 11.83 -8.46 9.67
CA PHE A 134 12.16 -9.73 10.32
C PHE A 134 12.02 -10.95 9.40
N ILE A 135 11.37 -10.78 8.23
CA ILE A 135 11.16 -11.91 7.32
C ILE A 135 12.48 -12.31 6.68
N GLN A 136 12.85 -13.56 6.85
CA GLN A 136 14.07 -14.12 6.27
C GLN A 136 13.97 -14.20 4.74
N PRO A 137 15.10 -14.20 3.99
CA PRO A 137 15.09 -14.45 2.56
C PRO A 137 14.34 -15.75 2.23
N LEU A 138 13.40 -15.66 1.33
CA LEU A 138 12.50 -16.77 0.99
C LEU A 138 13.01 -17.52 -0.23
N THR A 139 12.94 -18.85 -0.19
CA THR A 139 13.04 -19.66 -1.40
C THR A 139 11.83 -19.42 -2.30
N GLU A 140 11.93 -19.78 -3.58
CA GLU A 140 10.80 -19.70 -4.51
C GLU A 140 9.59 -20.50 -3.96
N GLU A 141 9.82 -21.72 -3.49
CA GLU A 141 8.78 -22.55 -2.89
C GLU A 141 8.09 -21.85 -1.71
N GLN A 142 8.85 -21.30 -0.76
CA GLN A 142 8.29 -20.56 0.38
C GLN A 142 7.46 -19.35 -0.07
N ARG A 143 7.93 -18.62 -1.09
CA ARG A 143 7.15 -17.49 -1.64
C ARG A 143 5.81 -17.92 -2.19
N TYR A 144 5.76 -19.03 -2.92
CA TYR A 144 4.52 -19.55 -3.48
C TYR A 144 3.60 -20.20 -2.46
N THR A 145 4.16 -20.92 -1.47
CA THR A 145 3.35 -21.74 -0.55
C THR A 145 3.00 -21.05 0.76
N LEU A 146 3.93 -20.32 1.37
CA LEU A 146 3.76 -19.73 2.70
C LEU A 146 3.27 -18.29 2.69
N THR A 147 3.48 -17.53 1.60
CA THR A 147 2.88 -16.21 1.46
C THR A 147 1.40 -16.38 1.13
N GLN A 148 0.52 -15.84 1.93
CA GLN A 148 -0.93 -15.86 1.69
C GLN A 148 -1.37 -14.53 1.10
N GLN A 149 -2.02 -14.55 -0.05
CA GLN A 149 -2.54 -13.35 -0.69
C GLN A 149 -4.00 -13.14 -0.27
N LEU A 150 -4.22 -12.22 0.64
CA LEU A 150 -5.54 -11.91 1.15
C LEU A 150 -5.97 -10.54 0.59
N GLY A 151 -6.94 -10.56 -0.33
CA GLY A 151 -7.28 -9.38 -1.13
C GLY A 151 -6.13 -8.99 -2.05
N SER A 152 -5.69 -7.74 -1.97
CA SER A 152 -4.60 -7.20 -2.81
C SER A 152 -3.23 -7.20 -2.15
N SER A 153 -3.07 -7.84 -0.99
CA SER A 153 -1.84 -7.79 -0.21
C SER A 153 -1.33 -9.19 0.16
N ASP A 154 -0.02 -9.30 0.25
CA ASP A 154 0.66 -10.47 0.78
C ASP A 154 0.72 -10.38 2.30
N TYR A 155 0.44 -11.49 2.97
CA TYR A 155 0.42 -11.61 4.42
C TYR A 155 1.53 -12.55 4.87
N PRO A 156 2.41 -12.10 5.80
CA PRO A 156 3.59 -12.86 6.23
C PRO A 156 3.31 -13.84 7.37
N THR A 157 2.06 -14.13 7.71
CA THR A 157 1.66 -14.89 8.91
C THR A 157 2.38 -16.23 9.07
N LEU A 158 2.66 -16.91 7.95
CA LEU A 158 3.32 -18.22 7.96
C LEU A 158 4.81 -18.15 7.60
N LEU A 159 5.33 -16.95 7.33
CA LEU A 159 6.72 -16.79 6.91
C LEU A 159 7.68 -16.88 8.08
N PRO A 160 8.89 -17.45 7.86
CA PRO A 160 9.96 -17.43 8.86
C PRO A 160 10.29 -15.99 9.29
N GLY A 161 10.38 -15.77 10.59
CA GLY A 161 10.62 -14.45 11.18
C GLY A 161 9.36 -13.72 11.66
N PHE A 162 8.15 -14.12 11.24
CA PHE A 162 6.91 -13.45 11.67
C PHE A 162 6.73 -13.46 13.20
N LYS A 163 7.00 -14.59 13.86
CA LYS A 163 6.93 -14.67 15.34
C LYS A 163 7.92 -13.72 16.02
N ASP A 164 9.11 -13.56 15.45
CA ASP A 164 10.13 -12.66 15.99
C ASP A 164 9.70 -11.18 15.83
N ALA A 165 9.11 -10.83 14.70
CA ALA A 165 8.50 -9.52 14.49
C ALA A 165 7.41 -9.21 15.54
N MET A 166 6.51 -10.17 15.78
CA MET A 166 5.47 -10.02 16.81
C MET A 166 6.08 -9.87 18.21
N LYS A 167 7.14 -10.59 18.51
CA LYS A 167 7.86 -10.47 19.79
C LYS A 167 8.52 -9.12 19.95
N PHE A 168 9.09 -8.59 18.88
CA PHE A 168 9.64 -7.24 18.87
C PHE A 168 8.56 -6.18 19.13
N LEU A 169 7.43 -6.27 18.45
CA LEU A 169 6.28 -5.38 18.71
C LEU A 169 5.76 -5.50 20.15
N ASN A 170 5.72 -6.70 20.71
CA ASN A 170 5.35 -6.93 22.11
C ASN A 170 6.32 -6.22 23.07
N ASN A 171 7.61 -6.29 22.81
CA ASN A 171 8.62 -5.59 23.61
C ASN A 171 8.42 -4.08 23.53
N LEU A 172 8.29 -3.52 22.31
CA LEU A 172 8.06 -2.09 22.12
C LEU A 172 6.80 -1.60 22.84
N TYR A 173 5.71 -2.37 22.77
CA TYR A 173 4.45 -2.02 23.44
C TYR A 173 4.59 -2.04 24.96
N ASN A 174 5.14 -3.12 25.53
CA ASN A 174 5.29 -3.28 26.98
C ASN A 174 6.31 -2.29 27.57
N GLU A 175 7.29 -1.83 26.80
CA GLU A 175 8.17 -0.74 27.16
C GLU A 175 7.49 0.65 27.00
N GLY A 176 6.28 0.70 26.46
CA GLY A 176 5.53 1.94 26.22
C GLY A 176 6.15 2.81 25.13
N LEU A 177 6.72 2.20 24.10
CA LEU A 177 7.33 2.87 22.94
C LEU A 177 6.39 2.99 21.76
N ILE A 178 5.25 2.28 21.77
CA ILE A 178 4.18 2.33 20.74
C ILE A 178 2.97 3.08 21.31
N SER A 179 2.17 3.70 20.44
CA SER A 179 0.86 4.28 20.79
C SER A 179 0.01 3.27 21.55
N LYS A 180 -0.47 3.63 22.74
CA LYS A 180 -1.20 2.69 23.62
C LYS A 180 -2.47 2.15 23.00
N ASP A 181 -3.19 3.00 22.29
CA ASP A 181 -4.51 2.72 21.74
C ASP A 181 -4.45 2.44 20.22
N PHE A 182 -3.28 2.04 19.69
CA PHE A 182 -3.10 1.79 18.25
C PHE A 182 -4.14 0.81 17.67
N GLY A 183 -4.59 -0.16 18.49
CA GLY A 183 -5.60 -1.14 18.11
C GLY A 183 -7.00 -0.56 17.87
N LEU A 184 -7.25 0.69 18.23
CA LEU A 184 -8.53 1.38 18.03
C LEU A 184 -8.51 2.30 16.79
N ASP A 185 -7.33 2.75 16.35
CA ASP A 185 -7.16 3.62 15.20
C ASP A 185 -7.07 2.79 13.91
N LYS A 186 -8.21 2.59 13.24
CA LYS A 186 -8.30 1.74 12.03
C LYS A 186 -8.00 2.48 10.73
N ASP A 187 -8.11 3.79 10.73
CA ASP A 187 -8.05 4.65 9.54
C ASP A 187 -6.98 5.74 9.59
N LYS A 188 -6.00 5.58 10.50
CA LYS A 188 -4.85 6.48 10.71
C LYS A 188 -5.20 7.90 11.21
N LYS A 189 -6.45 8.17 11.54
CA LYS A 189 -6.86 9.54 11.92
C LYS A 189 -6.20 10.03 13.18
N GLN A 190 -6.16 9.21 14.22
CA GLN A 190 -5.50 9.58 15.47
C GLN A 190 -3.99 9.71 15.27
N LEU A 191 -3.38 8.77 14.55
CA LEU A 191 -1.96 8.84 14.24
C LEU A 191 -1.60 10.13 13.51
N TRP A 192 -2.32 10.47 12.43
CA TRP A 192 -2.03 11.70 11.69
C TRP A 192 -2.23 12.96 12.53
N GLN A 193 -3.23 12.98 13.40
CA GLN A 193 -3.40 14.07 14.34
C GLN A 193 -2.21 14.20 15.31
N ASP A 194 -1.70 13.08 15.83
CA ASP A 194 -0.55 13.05 16.72
C ASP A 194 0.75 13.48 16.00
N VAL A 195 0.93 13.05 14.74
CA VAL A 195 2.04 13.52 13.89
C VAL A 195 1.94 15.04 13.66
N GLN A 196 0.80 15.54 13.26
CA GLN A 196 0.57 16.99 13.02
C GLN A 196 0.75 17.84 14.28
N ASN A 197 0.46 17.30 15.46
CA ASN A 197 0.69 17.95 16.74
C ASN A 197 2.15 17.85 17.23
N GLY A 198 3.02 17.14 16.49
CA GLY A 198 4.44 16.98 16.82
C GLY A 198 4.74 16.01 17.95
N ASN A 199 3.80 15.15 18.32
CA ASN A 199 3.96 14.19 19.40
C ASN A 199 4.70 12.91 18.97
N VAL A 200 4.74 12.58 17.67
CA VAL A 200 5.28 11.33 17.14
C VAL A 200 6.75 11.49 16.73
N GLY A 201 7.60 10.57 17.22
CA GLY A 201 9.03 10.54 16.92
C GLY A 201 9.39 9.76 15.66
N PHE A 202 8.71 8.65 15.43
CA PHE A 202 8.84 7.76 14.28
C PHE A 202 7.49 7.17 13.90
N TYR A 203 7.25 6.97 12.63
CA TYR A 203 6.16 6.15 12.11
C TYR A 203 6.45 5.66 10.69
N THR A 204 5.68 4.71 10.19
CA THR A 204 5.74 4.23 8.80
C THR A 204 4.44 4.55 8.08
N ASP A 205 4.50 4.74 6.76
CA ASP A 205 3.31 4.96 5.92
C ASP A 205 3.59 4.57 4.47
N ASP A 206 2.57 4.69 3.61
CA ASP A 206 2.78 4.63 2.16
C ASP A 206 3.81 5.69 1.75
N ALA A 207 4.70 5.32 0.81
CA ALA A 207 5.82 6.17 0.43
C ALA A 207 5.34 7.52 -0.12
N GLY A 208 5.83 8.59 0.48
CA GLY A 208 5.47 9.96 0.12
C GLY A 208 4.14 10.47 0.65
N GLU A 209 3.32 9.62 1.30
CA GLU A 209 1.96 9.97 1.74
C GLU A 209 1.91 11.27 2.57
N MET A 210 2.86 11.47 3.47
CA MET A 210 2.89 12.66 4.33
C MET A 210 3.14 13.97 3.58
N TYR A 211 3.75 13.92 2.39
CA TYR A 211 4.13 15.10 1.61
C TYR A 211 3.05 15.56 0.65
N PHE A 212 2.02 14.76 0.41
CA PHE A 212 0.94 15.14 -0.49
C PHE A 212 0.08 16.25 0.09
N PRO A 213 -0.25 17.29 -0.73
CA PRO A 213 -1.04 18.42 -0.27
C PRO A 213 -2.46 18.06 0.19
N TYR A 214 -3.03 16.97 -0.33
CA TYR A 214 -4.41 16.58 -0.02
C TYR A 214 -4.60 16.11 1.43
N ASN A 215 -3.57 15.55 2.09
CA ASN A 215 -3.65 15.19 3.49
C ASN A 215 -3.03 16.25 4.43
N GLY A 216 -2.11 17.08 3.91
CA GLY A 216 -1.52 18.19 4.63
C GLY A 216 -0.70 17.82 5.87
N THR A 217 -0.33 16.55 6.04
CA THR A 217 0.26 16.04 7.30
C THR A 217 1.56 16.77 7.63
N TYR A 218 2.49 16.87 6.69
CA TYR A 218 3.78 17.52 6.95
C TYR A 218 3.66 19.05 7.06
N GLU A 219 2.83 19.65 6.20
CA GLU A 219 2.57 21.08 6.24
C GLU A 219 1.97 21.51 7.60
N ASN A 220 1.02 20.73 8.11
CA ASN A 220 0.42 21.01 9.42
C ASN A 220 1.40 20.76 10.57
N LEU A 221 2.24 19.72 10.48
CA LEU A 221 3.31 19.51 11.47
C LEU A 221 4.22 20.74 11.55
N GLN A 222 4.69 21.26 10.41
CA GLN A 222 5.59 22.44 10.40
C GLN A 222 4.92 23.73 10.87
N LYS A 223 3.59 23.88 10.62
CA LYS A 223 2.81 25.01 11.14
C LYS A 223 2.67 24.94 12.66
N ASN A 224 2.37 23.76 13.20
CA ASN A 224 2.13 23.55 14.61
C ASN A 224 3.43 23.51 15.43
N VAL A 225 4.50 23.00 14.83
CA VAL A 225 5.83 22.84 15.46
C VAL A 225 6.89 23.42 14.52
N PRO A 226 7.11 24.74 14.53
CA PRO A 226 8.14 25.38 13.71
C PRO A 226 9.52 24.75 13.92
N GLY A 227 10.16 24.32 12.83
CA GLY A 227 11.45 23.64 12.86
C GLY A 227 11.37 22.10 12.99
N ALA A 228 10.19 21.52 13.03
CA ALA A 228 10.04 20.08 12.94
C ALA A 228 10.50 19.58 11.56
N VAL A 229 11.31 18.53 11.53
CA VAL A 229 11.78 17.88 10.30
C VAL A 229 11.56 16.39 10.40
N MET A 230 10.82 15.83 9.42
CA MET A 230 10.67 14.39 9.24
C MET A 230 11.55 13.94 8.08
N THR A 231 12.46 13.01 8.33
CA THR A 231 13.36 12.46 7.32
C THR A 231 12.86 11.06 6.91
N PRO A 232 12.74 10.77 5.60
CA PRO A 232 12.45 9.42 5.12
C PRO A 232 13.58 8.45 5.48
N VAL A 233 13.21 7.27 5.96
CA VAL A 233 14.13 6.19 6.31
C VAL A 233 13.63 4.87 5.75
N ASP A 234 14.55 3.94 5.47
CA ASP A 234 14.15 2.61 4.96
C ASP A 234 13.43 1.79 6.03
N ALA A 235 12.70 0.76 5.56
CA ALA A 235 12.32 -0.35 6.42
C ALA A 235 13.61 -0.96 7.00
N PHE A 236 13.64 -1.12 8.33
CA PHE A 236 14.87 -1.46 9.02
C PHE A 236 15.36 -2.84 8.66
N THR A 237 16.66 -2.96 8.46
CA THR A 237 17.31 -4.26 8.28
C THR A 237 17.41 -4.98 9.62
N ASP A 238 17.44 -6.30 9.56
CA ASP A 238 17.93 -7.10 10.66
C ASP A 238 19.46 -6.91 10.85
N SER A 239 20.03 -7.54 11.85
CA SER A 239 21.48 -7.49 12.15
C SER A 239 22.36 -8.05 11.02
N GLU A 240 21.79 -8.75 10.04
CA GLU A 240 22.48 -9.27 8.85
C GLU A 240 22.42 -8.28 7.65
N GLY A 241 21.78 -7.15 7.80
CA GLY A 241 21.68 -6.14 6.76
C GLY A 241 20.71 -6.48 5.63
N LYS A 242 19.73 -7.36 5.89
CA LYS A 242 18.73 -7.77 4.90
C LYS A 242 17.48 -6.93 5.02
N HIS A 243 16.99 -6.46 3.87
CA HIS A 243 15.71 -5.80 3.73
C HIS A 243 14.70 -6.77 3.13
N SER A 244 13.49 -6.68 3.61
CA SER A 244 12.35 -7.34 2.97
C SER A 244 11.14 -6.44 3.16
N LYS A 245 10.49 -6.06 2.08
CA LYS A 245 9.26 -5.27 2.13
C LYS A 245 8.37 -5.60 0.93
N PRO A 246 7.05 -5.69 1.13
CA PRO A 246 6.15 -5.98 0.02
C PRO A 246 6.09 -4.81 -0.94
N ALA A 247 6.04 -5.11 -2.24
CA ALA A 247 5.69 -4.15 -3.28
C ALA A 247 4.20 -4.21 -3.59
N TYR A 248 3.70 -3.18 -4.23
CA TYR A 248 2.42 -3.26 -4.91
C TYR A 248 2.50 -4.17 -6.13
N ALA A 249 1.39 -4.83 -6.46
CA ALA A 249 1.26 -5.51 -7.74
C ALA A 249 1.27 -4.48 -8.90
N PRO A 250 1.72 -4.88 -10.11
CA PRO A 250 1.70 -4.02 -11.29
C PRO A 250 0.30 -3.52 -11.70
N ASN A 251 -0.74 -4.22 -11.26
CA ASN A 251 -2.11 -3.73 -11.39
C ASN A 251 -2.54 -2.96 -10.13
N ALA A 252 -3.43 -2.01 -10.32
CA ALA A 252 -4.10 -1.31 -9.23
C ALA A 252 -5.53 -1.87 -9.05
N MET A 253 -6.54 -1.15 -9.54
CA MET A 253 -7.93 -1.57 -9.46
C MET A 253 -8.27 -2.58 -10.55
N TYR A 254 -9.33 -3.33 -10.32
CA TYR A 254 -10.02 -4.16 -11.31
C TYR A 254 -11.29 -3.42 -11.73
N VAL A 255 -11.27 -2.83 -12.92
CA VAL A 255 -12.44 -2.18 -13.52
C VAL A 255 -13.26 -3.23 -14.25
N MET A 256 -14.50 -3.37 -13.87
CA MET A 256 -15.38 -4.46 -14.32
C MET A 256 -16.65 -3.90 -14.93
N ILE A 257 -17.21 -4.60 -15.91
CA ILE A 257 -18.52 -4.34 -16.49
C ILE A 257 -19.45 -5.46 -16.03
N PRO A 258 -20.49 -5.16 -15.22
CA PRO A 258 -21.46 -6.15 -14.80
C PRO A 258 -22.15 -6.81 -16.00
N LYS A 259 -22.43 -8.11 -15.91
CA LYS A 259 -23.13 -8.83 -16.97
C LYS A 259 -24.53 -8.29 -17.28
N SER A 260 -25.12 -7.56 -16.32
CA SER A 260 -26.42 -6.90 -16.46
C SER A 260 -26.37 -5.55 -17.17
N SER A 261 -25.19 -5.05 -17.51
CA SER A 261 -25.03 -3.79 -18.24
C SER A 261 -25.58 -3.95 -19.67
N GLU A 262 -26.38 -2.97 -20.09
CA GLU A 262 -26.88 -2.85 -21.47
C GLU A 262 -25.97 -1.94 -22.32
N ASN A 263 -24.94 -1.32 -21.71
CA ASN A 263 -24.08 -0.30 -22.32
C ASN A 263 -22.62 -0.73 -22.44
N VAL A 264 -22.33 -2.03 -22.58
CA VAL A 264 -20.96 -2.60 -22.57
C VAL A 264 -20.05 -1.92 -23.60
N GLU A 265 -20.49 -1.72 -24.84
CA GLU A 265 -19.72 -1.05 -25.89
C GLU A 265 -19.41 0.42 -25.53
N ALA A 266 -20.38 1.15 -24.99
CA ALA A 266 -20.19 2.53 -24.58
C ALA A 266 -19.19 2.64 -23.40
N ALA A 267 -19.29 1.71 -22.44
CA ALA A 267 -18.35 1.63 -21.32
C ALA A 267 -16.91 1.36 -21.79
N LEU A 268 -16.72 0.43 -22.72
CA LEU A 268 -15.40 0.14 -23.30
C LEU A 268 -14.84 1.33 -24.09
N LYS A 269 -15.66 1.98 -24.92
CA LYS A 269 -15.26 3.19 -25.65
C LYS A 269 -14.87 4.34 -24.72
N TYR A 270 -15.57 4.48 -23.59
CA TYR A 270 -15.22 5.48 -22.58
C TYR A 270 -13.86 5.21 -21.95
N LEU A 271 -13.57 3.96 -21.58
CA LEU A 271 -12.28 3.55 -21.03
C LEU A 271 -11.16 3.65 -22.08
N ASP A 272 -11.46 3.33 -23.34
CA ASP A 272 -10.53 3.48 -24.46
C ASP A 272 -10.20 4.95 -24.75
N TRP A 273 -11.20 5.83 -24.65
CA TRP A 273 -11.01 7.26 -24.76
C TRP A 273 -10.08 7.80 -23.67
N MET A 274 -10.20 7.32 -22.43
CA MET A 274 -9.27 7.68 -21.35
C MET A 274 -7.84 7.28 -21.67
N ALA A 275 -7.64 6.13 -22.30
CA ALA A 275 -6.33 5.54 -22.56
C ALA A 275 -5.57 6.23 -23.71
N SER A 276 -6.18 7.17 -24.44
CA SER A 276 -5.42 7.98 -25.41
C SER A 276 -4.48 8.92 -24.67
N ASP A 277 -3.23 9.02 -25.16
CA ASP A 277 -2.16 9.74 -24.47
C ASP A 277 -2.53 11.18 -24.06
N SER A 278 -3.19 11.93 -24.94
CA SER A 278 -3.62 13.30 -24.65
C SER A 278 -4.72 13.36 -23.59
N ASN A 279 -5.74 12.50 -23.68
CA ASN A 279 -6.86 12.53 -22.77
C ASN A 279 -6.45 12.08 -21.35
N LEU A 280 -5.62 11.02 -21.26
CA LEU A 280 -5.13 10.57 -19.96
C LEU A 280 -4.28 11.65 -19.29
N PHE A 281 -3.45 12.35 -20.05
CA PHE A 281 -2.66 13.46 -19.54
C PHE A 281 -3.57 14.60 -19.02
N ASP A 282 -4.52 15.06 -19.83
CA ASP A 282 -5.42 16.14 -19.47
C ASP A 282 -6.28 15.80 -18.23
N ILE A 283 -6.78 14.56 -18.13
CA ILE A 283 -7.54 14.10 -16.97
C ILE A 283 -6.67 14.15 -15.70
N GLN A 284 -5.40 13.80 -15.78
CA GLN A 284 -4.51 13.70 -14.63
C GLN A 284 -3.89 15.04 -14.21
N PHE A 285 -3.58 15.92 -15.16
CA PHE A 285 -2.83 17.14 -14.88
C PHE A 285 -3.67 18.41 -15.05
N GLY A 286 -4.79 18.33 -15.74
CA GLY A 286 -5.67 19.48 -15.99
C GLY A 286 -5.14 20.42 -17.06
N ILE A 287 -5.28 21.74 -16.84
CA ILE A 287 -4.98 22.78 -17.83
C ILE A 287 -3.63 23.42 -17.52
N GLU A 288 -2.76 23.48 -18.54
CA GLU A 288 -1.47 24.16 -18.44
C GLU A 288 -1.64 25.63 -18.06
N ASN A 289 -0.79 26.13 -17.19
CA ASN A 289 -0.79 27.44 -16.58
C ASN A 289 -1.97 27.71 -15.59
N GLU A 290 -2.96 26.82 -15.49
CA GLU A 290 -3.98 26.86 -14.44
C GLU A 290 -3.67 25.85 -13.33
N ASN A 291 -3.48 24.58 -13.67
CA ASN A 291 -3.25 23.47 -12.74
C ASN A 291 -1.77 23.11 -12.62
N TYR A 292 -1.04 23.16 -13.72
CA TYR A 292 0.38 22.81 -13.78
C TYR A 292 1.16 23.74 -14.71
N VAL A 293 2.47 23.66 -14.61
CA VAL A 293 3.43 24.21 -15.57
C VAL A 293 4.41 23.13 -16.00
N MET A 294 4.88 23.19 -17.26
CA MET A 294 5.94 22.27 -17.70
C MET A 294 7.31 22.77 -17.24
N LYS A 295 8.04 21.89 -16.50
CA LYS A 295 9.46 22.11 -16.14
C LYS A 295 10.25 20.91 -16.65
N ASP A 296 11.20 21.12 -17.54
CA ASP A 296 12.08 20.06 -18.11
C ASP A 296 11.30 18.85 -18.69
N GLY A 297 10.15 19.12 -19.28
CA GLY A 297 9.28 18.10 -19.88
C GLY A 297 8.43 17.32 -18.87
N VAL A 298 8.38 17.76 -17.61
CA VAL A 298 7.56 17.18 -16.55
C VAL A 298 6.47 18.17 -16.11
N PRO A 299 5.20 17.74 -15.98
CA PRO A 299 4.14 18.59 -15.46
C PRO A 299 4.31 18.74 -13.92
N VAL A 300 4.52 19.96 -13.49
CA VAL A 300 4.68 20.32 -12.07
C VAL A 300 3.44 21.06 -11.59
N VAL A 301 2.80 20.58 -10.55
CA VAL A 301 1.58 21.18 -9.98
C VAL A 301 1.85 22.62 -9.52
N LYS A 302 0.97 23.54 -9.86
CA LYS A 302 1.06 24.92 -9.43
C LYS A 302 0.64 25.06 -7.97
N SER A 303 1.55 25.53 -7.12
CA SER A 303 1.28 25.82 -5.71
C SER A 303 0.29 26.99 -5.54
N ASP A 304 0.28 27.93 -6.47
CA ASP A 304 -0.57 29.13 -6.50
C ASP A 304 -1.85 28.96 -7.33
N ALA A 305 -2.20 27.73 -7.72
CA ALA A 305 -3.45 27.45 -8.40
C ALA A 305 -4.65 27.88 -7.54
N THR A 306 -5.71 28.41 -8.19
CA THR A 306 -6.94 28.78 -7.49
C THR A 306 -7.63 27.55 -6.90
N ASP A 307 -8.44 27.74 -5.86
CA ASP A 307 -9.21 26.64 -5.27
C ASP A 307 -10.17 25.99 -6.28
N GLU A 308 -10.73 26.79 -7.20
CA GLU A 308 -11.56 26.26 -8.29
C GLU A 308 -10.77 25.33 -9.22
N ALA A 309 -9.55 25.72 -9.62
CA ALA A 309 -8.68 24.91 -10.46
C ALA A 309 -8.25 23.63 -9.74
N LYS A 310 -7.88 23.72 -8.44
CA LYS A 310 -7.54 22.56 -7.60
C LYS A 310 -8.69 21.58 -7.48
N ASN A 311 -9.89 22.08 -7.17
CA ASN A 311 -11.09 21.25 -7.03
C ASN A 311 -11.50 20.58 -8.34
N ARG A 312 -11.38 21.28 -9.47
CA ARG A 312 -11.66 20.72 -10.80
C ARG A 312 -10.72 19.56 -11.10
N LEU A 313 -9.40 19.73 -10.87
CA LEU A 313 -8.42 18.69 -11.09
C LEU A 313 -8.64 17.49 -10.18
N TYR A 314 -8.95 17.70 -8.91
CA TYR A 314 -9.26 16.63 -7.96
C TYR A 314 -10.42 15.76 -8.45
N ASN A 315 -11.51 16.40 -8.89
CA ASN A 315 -12.69 15.69 -9.41
C ASN A 315 -12.39 14.92 -10.71
N PHE A 316 -11.53 15.46 -11.58
CA PHE A 316 -11.14 14.77 -12.81
C PHE A 316 -10.15 13.61 -12.53
N GLY A 317 -9.26 13.77 -11.56
CA GLY A 317 -8.31 12.73 -11.17
C GLY A 317 -8.99 11.41 -10.78
N ASP A 318 -10.16 11.49 -10.15
CA ASP A 318 -10.96 10.31 -9.79
C ASP A 318 -11.49 9.54 -11.02
N LEU A 319 -11.56 10.17 -12.19
CA LEU A 319 -11.98 9.50 -13.42
C LEU A 319 -10.85 8.66 -14.06
N ALA A 320 -9.60 8.85 -13.68
CA ALA A 320 -8.47 8.13 -14.25
C ALA A 320 -8.35 6.69 -13.72
N ILE A 321 -9.45 5.92 -13.74
CA ILE A 321 -9.55 4.57 -13.15
C ILE A 321 -8.73 3.49 -13.86
N ILE A 322 -8.11 3.81 -15.01
CA ILE A 322 -7.25 2.87 -15.75
C ILE A 322 -5.77 2.97 -15.36
N VAL A 323 -5.42 3.90 -14.47
CA VAL A 323 -4.04 4.13 -14.02
C VAL A 323 -4.01 4.49 -12.54
N ASN A 324 -2.96 4.07 -11.87
CA ASN A 324 -2.61 4.50 -10.52
C ASN A 324 -1.17 5.04 -10.53
N GLY A 325 -0.98 6.27 -10.10
CA GLY A 325 0.22 7.07 -10.31
C GLY A 325 -0.01 8.14 -11.37
N LYS A 326 1.04 8.81 -11.82
CA LYS A 326 0.99 9.89 -12.82
C LYS A 326 1.63 9.47 -14.13
N PHE A 327 0.83 9.31 -15.17
CA PHE A 327 1.32 8.96 -16.49
C PHE A 327 1.76 10.22 -17.26
N ALA A 328 3.06 10.32 -17.54
CA ALA A 328 3.68 11.43 -18.26
C ALA A 328 4.46 10.97 -19.51
N GLY A 329 4.26 9.71 -19.94
CA GLY A 329 4.78 9.16 -21.18
C GLY A 329 5.74 7.99 -21.03
N ASP A 330 6.77 8.09 -20.19
CA ASP A 330 7.73 7.03 -19.90
C ASP A 330 7.98 6.91 -18.39
N ASP A 331 8.62 5.84 -17.95
CA ASP A 331 8.78 5.53 -16.53
C ASP A 331 9.54 6.61 -15.76
N ALA A 332 10.57 7.21 -16.35
CA ALA A 332 11.33 8.28 -15.70
C ALA A 332 10.48 9.55 -15.53
N LYS A 333 9.67 9.89 -16.55
CA LYS A 333 8.74 11.01 -16.46
C LYS A 333 7.56 10.72 -15.53
N ASN A 334 7.09 9.48 -15.51
CA ASN A 334 6.03 9.05 -14.59
C ASN A 334 6.46 9.22 -13.12
N GLU A 335 7.67 8.77 -12.76
CA GLU A 335 8.22 8.97 -11.42
C GLU A 335 8.44 10.46 -11.12
N ALA A 336 9.05 11.20 -12.03
CA ALA A 336 9.25 12.64 -11.88
C ALA A 336 7.92 13.39 -11.71
N ALA A 337 6.89 13.05 -12.49
CA ALA A 337 5.56 13.63 -12.37
C ALA A 337 4.85 13.25 -11.06
N TYR A 338 5.10 12.03 -10.56
CA TYR A 338 4.60 11.61 -9.26
C TYR A 338 5.22 12.44 -8.12
N ILE A 339 6.53 12.63 -8.15
CA ILE A 339 7.25 13.48 -7.17
C ILE A 339 6.79 14.94 -7.27
N ALA A 340 6.59 15.44 -8.49
CA ALA A 340 6.18 16.83 -8.73
C ALA A 340 4.74 17.17 -8.29
N GLN A 341 3.98 16.20 -7.75
CA GLN A 341 2.69 16.48 -7.10
C GLN A 341 2.85 17.15 -5.72
N THR A 342 4.03 17.15 -5.16
CA THR A 342 4.34 17.79 -3.88
C THR A 342 4.88 19.21 -4.11
N MET A 343 4.86 20.03 -3.04
CA MET A 343 5.47 21.35 -3.10
C MET A 343 6.98 21.22 -3.34
N ASP A 344 7.55 22.18 -4.09
CA ASP A 344 8.97 22.18 -4.47
C ASP A 344 9.92 21.92 -3.27
N ILE A 345 9.59 22.47 -2.10
CA ILE A 345 10.38 22.31 -0.86
C ILE A 345 10.39 20.88 -0.29
N TYR A 346 9.47 20.03 -0.69
CA TYR A 346 9.35 18.63 -0.20
C TYR A 346 9.76 17.61 -1.27
N GLN A 347 10.09 18.02 -2.48
CA GLN A 347 10.35 17.09 -3.58
C GLN A 347 11.57 16.20 -3.35
N GLU A 348 12.58 16.70 -2.64
CA GLU A 348 13.77 15.90 -2.32
C GLU A 348 13.42 14.76 -1.32
N ASP A 349 12.67 15.08 -0.27
CA ASP A 349 12.20 14.08 0.69
C ASP A 349 11.23 13.10 0.05
N MET A 350 10.36 13.60 -0.84
CA MET A 350 9.46 12.76 -1.61
C MET A 350 10.23 11.79 -2.51
N ARG A 351 11.26 12.27 -3.23
CA ARG A 351 12.16 11.43 -4.05
C ARG A 351 12.81 10.35 -3.22
N LYS A 352 13.42 10.72 -2.10
CA LYS A 352 14.06 9.78 -1.18
C LYS A 352 13.06 8.74 -0.64
N SER A 353 11.84 9.15 -0.35
CA SER A 353 10.77 8.24 0.08
C SER A 353 10.41 7.20 -1.00
N VAL A 354 10.31 7.63 -2.26
CA VAL A 354 10.06 6.75 -3.41
C VAL A 354 11.24 5.81 -3.64
N GLU A 355 12.48 6.31 -3.64
CA GLU A 355 13.69 5.50 -3.78
C GLU A 355 13.75 4.41 -2.70
N ILE A 356 13.55 4.78 -1.43
CA ILE A 356 13.50 3.84 -0.31
C ILE A 356 12.46 2.75 -0.55
N SER A 357 11.26 3.13 -0.99
CA SER A 357 10.17 2.17 -1.20
C SER A 357 10.45 1.15 -2.30
N ASN A 358 11.34 1.46 -3.24
CA ASN A 358 11.70 0.60 -4.36
C ASN A 358 12.90 -0.32 -4.08
N VAL A 359 13.67 -0.08 -3.00
CA VAL A 359 14.84 -0.91 -2.66
C VAL A 359 14.40 -2.23 -2.04
N ASP A 360 14.95 -3.34 -2.54
CA ASP A 360 14.79 -4.71 -2.02
C ASP A 360 13.32 -5.15 -1.81
N ASN A 361 12.41 -4.62 -2.60
CA ASN A 361 11.01 -4.97 -2.46
C ASN A 361 10.69 -6.36 -3.02
N ILE A 362 9.71 -7.02 -2.41
CA ILE A 362 9.25 -8.35 -2.76
C ILE A 362 7.98 -8.22 -3.60
N GLN A 363 8.09 -8.60 -4.88
CA GLN A 363 6.94 -8.65 -5.78
C GLN A 363 6.01 -9.81 -5.43
N GLN A 364 4.72 -9.62 -5.60
CA GLN A 364 3.73 -10.68 -5.44
C GLN A 364 3.97 -11.82 -6.45
N VAL A 365 3.78 -13.05 -5.99
CA VAL A 365 3.80 -14.22 -6.86
C VAL A 365 2.40 -14.56 -7.33
N ARG A 366 2.27 -15.03 -8.58
CA ARG A 366 0.98 -15.41 -9.18
C ARG A 366 1.01 -16.86 -9.64
N PHE A 367 -0.08 -17.56 -9.39
CA PHE A 367 -0.42 -18.81 -10.07
C PHE A 367 -1.12 -18.51 -11.40
N GLY A 368 -1.11 -19.46 -12.32
CA GLY A 368 -1.84 -19.36 -13.60
C GLY A 368 -3.37 -19.46 -13.44
N HIS A 369 -3.84 -19.75 -12.23
CA HIS A 369 -5.25 -19.85 -11.85
C HIS A 369 -5.44 -19.27 -10.44
N PRO A 370 -6.66 -18.83 -10.09
CA PRO A 370 -6.97 -18.34 -8.74
C PRO A 370 -6.79 -19.44 -7.70
N ILE A 371 -6.45 -19.03 -6.47
CA ILE A 371 -6.49 -19.88 -5.28
C ILE A 371 -7.86 -19.67 -4.62
N GLU A 372 -8.76 -20.63 -4.77
CA GLU A 372 -10.17 -20.51 -4.35
C GLU A 372 -10.29 -20.28 -2.83
N SER A 373 -9.45 -20.93 -2.05
CA SER A 373 -9.44 -20.76 -0.60
C SER A 373 -9.04 -19.34 -0.16
N GLU A 374 -8.22 -18.63 -0.93
CA GLU A 374 -7.92 -17.21 -0.66
C GLU A 374 -9.16 -16.33 -0.85
N ALA A 375 -9.90 -16.55 -1.93
CA ALA A 375 -11.17 -15.83 -2.14
C ALA A 375 -12.22 -16.18 -1.07
N LYS A 376 -12.24 -17.43 -0.60
CA LYS A 376 -13.20 -17.91 0.39
C LYS A 376 -12.91 -17.43 1.82
N TYR A 377 -11.65 -17.46 2.23
CA TYR A 377 -11.26 -17.21 3.62
C TYR A 377 -10.55 -15.86 3.82
N GLY A 378 -10.20 -15.15 2.75
CA GLY A 378 -9.34 -13.98 2.79
C GLY A 378 -9.77 -12.91 3.78
N THR A 379 -11.03 -12.52 3.78
CA THR A 379 -11.57 -11.52 4.72
C THR A 379 -11.43 -11.97 6.17
N THR A 380 -11.81 -13.23 6.47
CA THR A 380 -11.70 -13.78 7.83
C THR A 380 -10.25 -13.82 8.30
N LEU A 381 -9.32 -14.21 7.42
CA LEU A 381 -7.90 -14.31 7.77
C LEU A 381 -7.22 -12.94 7.89
N ALA A 382 -7.64 -11.96 7.10
CA ALA A 382 -7.20 -10.57 7.26
C ALA A 382 -7.59 -10.01 8.65
N ASP A 383 -8.83 -10.26 9.10
CA ASP A 383 -9.27 -9.90 10.44
C ASP A 383 -8.46 -10.64 11.52
N LYS A 384 -8.19 -11.94 11.32
CA LYS A 384 -7.36 -12.73 12.23
C LYS A 384 -5.92 -12.24 12.30
N TYR A 385 -5.35 -11.82 11.20
CA TYR A 385 -4.02 -11.23 11.15
C TYR A 385 -3.94 -9.96 12.02
N GLN A 386 -4.90 -9.05 11.86
CA GLN A 386 -4.97 -7.86 12.72
C GLN A 386 -5.16 -8.24 14.20
N GLU A 387 -5.96 -9.26 14.47
CA GLU A 387 -6.17 -9.77 15.82
C GLU A 387 -4.87 -10.34 16.42
N ILE A 388 -4.05 -11.05 15.62
CA ILE A 388 -2.72 -11.52 16.04
C ILE A 388 -1.86 -10.32 16.43
N ILE A 389 -1.74 -9.32 15.57
CA ILE A 389 -0.92 -8.13 15.82
C ILE A 389 -1.32 -7.46 17.14
N VAL A 390 -2.60 -7.17 17.33
CA VAL A 390 -3.07 -6.48 18.54
C VAL A 390 -2.84 -7.31 19.79
N LYS A 391 -3.30 -8.57 19.80
CA LYS A 391 -3.25 -9.40 21.00
C LYS A 391 -1.83 -9.78 21.39
N THR A 392 -0.99 -10.09 20.40
CA THR A 392 0.41 -10.46 20.72
C THR A 392 1.23 -9.24 21.13
N ALA A 393 1.00 -8.06 20.54
CA ALA A 393 1.67 -6.84 20.98
C ALA A 393 1.29 -6.46 22.43
N MET A 394 0.02 -6.57 22.81
CA MET A 394 -0.50 -6.06 24.07
C MET A 394 -0.40 -7.04 25.26
N VAL A 395 -0.18 -8.32 25.01
CA VAL A 395 -0.05 -9.32 26.08
C VAL A 395 1.23 -9.11 26.89
N LYS A 396 1.25 -9.55 28.15
CA LYS A 396 2.45 -9.51 28.98
C LYS A 396 3.56 -10.39 28.37
N PRO A 397 4.84 -10.01 28.48
CA PRO A 397 5.95 -10.73 27.83
C PRO A 397 6.03 -12.21 28.20
N ASP A 398 5.72 -12.57 29.44
CA ASP A 398 5.72 -13.97 29.92
C ASP A 398 4.58 -14.83 29.34
N GLN A 399 3.57 -14.21 28.75
CA GLN A 399 2.42 -14.88 28.13
C GLN A 399 2.50 -14.85 26.60
N PHE A 400 3.51 -14.20 26.02
CA PHE A 400 3.62 -13.98 24.58
C PHE A 400 3.56 -15.28 23.78
N ASP A 401 4.45 -16.26 24.10
CA ASP A 401 4.56 -17.49 23.32
C ASP A 401 3.24 -18.28 23.30
N ALA A 402 2.62 -18.44 24.47
CA ALA A 402 1.33 -19.16 24.57
C ALA A 402 0.21 -18.44 23.79
N THR A 403 0.20 -17.10 23.84
CA THR A 403 -0.79 -16.31 23.09
C THR A 403 -0.56 -16.42 21.60
N PHE A 404 0.68 -16.25 21.14
CA PHE A 404 1.02 -16.35 19.72
C PHE A 404 0.66 -17.73 19.15
N ASP A 405 1.09 -18.81 19.81
CA ASP A 405 0.83 -20.17 19.36
C ASP A 405 -0.68 -20.50 19.31
N SER A 406 -1.45 -20.00 20.28
CA SER A 406 -2.91 -20.13 20.28
C SER A 406 -3.57 -19.37 19.13
N MET A 407 -3.12 -18.13 18.87
CA MET A 407 -3.65 -17.28 17.80
C MET A 407 -3.30 -17.86 16.41
N LEU A 408 -2.08 -18.35 16.22
CA LEU A 408 -1.66 -18.99 14.97
C LEU A 408 -2.47 -20.27 14.71
N LYS A 409 -2.71 -21.08 15.75
CA LYS A 409 -3.56 -22.27 15.64
C LYS A 409 -4.99 -21.91 15.20
N ASP A 410 -5.56 -20.86 15.77
CA ASP A 410 -6.89 -20.38 15.39
C ASP A 410 -6.92 -19.83 13.96
N TYR A 411 -5.87 -19.10 13.55
CA TYR A 411 -5.69 -18.63 12.18
C TYR A 411 -5.68 -19.81 11.17
N MET A 412 -4.87 -20.85 11.45
CA MET A 412 -4.81 -22.03 10.62
C MET A 412 -6.15 -22.77 10.53
N ALA A 413 -6.85 -22.92 11.65
CA ALA A 413 -8.18 -23.56 11.70
C ALA A 413 -9.27 -22.74 10.99
N SER A 414 -9.11 -21.41 10.91
CA SER A 414 -10.07 -20.50 10.27
C SER A 414 -9.95 -20.40 8.74
N GLY A 415 -9.07 -21.18 8.14
CA GLY A 415 -8.86 -21.25 6.69
C GLY A 415 -7.39 -21.16 6.26
N GLY A 416 -6.47 -20.79 7.17
CA GLY A 416 -5.05 -20.69 6.87
C GLY A 416 -4.45 -22.00 6.35
N GLN A 417 -4.88 -23.15 6.92
CA GLN A 417 -4.44 -24.46 6.45
C GLN A 417 -4.96 -24.78 5.04
N ALA A 418 -6.22 -24.44 4.74
CA ALA A 418 -6.79 -24.69 3.42
C ALA A 418 -6.04 -23.91 2.34
N ILE A 419 -5.68 -22.64 2.60
CA ILE A 419 -4.87 -21.84 1.66
C ILE A 419 -3.48 -22.45 1.50
N LEU A 420 -2.82 -22.84 2.58
CA LEU A 420 -1.49 -23.47 2.53
C LEU A 420 -1.51 -24.75 1.69
N ASP A 421 -2.50 -25.60 1.88
CA ASP A 421 -2.63 -26.86 1.17
C ASP A 421 -2.89 -26.65 -0.34
N GLU A 422 -3.77 -25.73 -0.68
CA GLU A 422 -4.10 -25.41 -2.08
C GLU A 422 -2.91 -24.76 -2.80
N ARG A 423 -2.25 -23.74 -2.18
CA ARG A 423 -1.07 -23.11 -2.74
C ARG A 423 0.08 -24.11 -2.93
N THR A 424 0.25 -25.05 -1.99
CA THR A 424 1.25 -26.13 -2.09
C THR A 424 0.95 -27.06 -3.26
N ALA A 425 -0.31 -27.45 -3.44
CA ALA A 425 -0.72 -28.27 -4.58
C ALA A 425 -0.54 -27.54 -5.91
N ALA A 426 -0.95 -26.26 -5.98
CA ALA A 426 -0.77 -25.40 -7.15
C ALA A 426 0.70 -25.23 -7.54
N TYR A 427 1.59 -25.02 -6.55
CA TYR A 427 3.03 -24.91 -6.79
C TYR A 427 3.64 -26.20 -7.35
N LYS A 428 3.29 -27.36 -6.76
CA LYS A 428 3.72 -28.66 -7.28
C LYS A 428 3.25 -28.89 -8.72
N ALA A 429 1.98 -28.61 -9.01
CA ALA A 429 1.44 -28.73 -10.36
C ALA A 429 2.19 -27.81 -11.35
N MET A 430 2.49 -26.58 -10.95
CA MET A 430 3.26 -25.62 -11.76
C MET A 430 4.68 -26.15 -12.06
N LYS A 431 5.28 -26.91 -11.14
CA LYS A 431 6.63 -27.53 -11.31
C LYS A 431 6.57 -28.92 -12.00
N GLY A 432 5.39 -29.43 -12.35
CA GLY A 432 5.24 -30.75 -12.97
C GLY A 432 5.48 -31.91 -11.99
N GLN A 433 5.19 -31.71 -10.72
CA GLN A 433 5.37 -32.68 -9.63
C GLN A 433 4.07 -33.28 -9.14
#